data_adaff48e95480c891eeac0c1d6a346a3
#
_entry.id   adaff48e95480c891eeac0c1d6a346a3
#
_cell.length_a   1.000
_cell.length_b   1.000
_cell.length_c   1.000
_cell.angle_alpha   90.00
_cell.angle_beta   90.00
_cell.angle_gamma   90.00
#
_symmetry.space_group_name_H-M   'P 1'
#
loop_
_entity.id
_entity.type
_entity.pdbx_description
1 polymer ?
#
loop_
_entity_poly.entity_id
_entity_poly.type
_entity_poly.pdbx_seq_one_letter_code
_entity_poly.pdbx_strand_id
1 'polypeptide(L)'
;MLLASAVLGAVSNSAIPISALLLMSRADFGIFSIVYLIFALGWSLALSVVCDAWARTRSSLNQQDERDTFRWVQLQLSLITGLAGGIVAAALFTDAWTGLTCGVAIMATLYRTGSRYQETVLGGAIRSMSSDAGTVLTLVAALALFRWMGLDWGAAIIVSWALSGLAGASFFVLRPRSAAYGLLGWTKIRRETIKPLLGDSLLMDAGAGWAPLAMAPFMSVTSYALYRGVSSVATPVQFILDPLRPALSLLPPRRTSKGGSVLAVVLAGLFMASACWCILVLVVGPYKIGGETLIALAAFATPASLFVLANFVGHFYYIAARSHASHRRLLQGRIFQTAVTGICPFAGLAMGGLDGAIWGLAMATLCSSLLWLRLARLVARDEAARLIDSAPNPG
;
A
#
# COMPACT_ATOMS: atom_id res chain seq x y z
N MET A 1 -13.29 -17.68 -4.89
CA MET A 1 -13.38 -16.98 -3.61
C MET A 1 -12.19 -16.05 -3.34
N LEU A 2 -10.93 -16.50 -3.44
CA LEU A 2 -9.76 -15.65 -3.18
C LEU A 2 -9.71 -14.39 -4.06
N LEU A 3 -9.98 -14.51 -5.37
CA LEU A 3 -10.00 -13.36 -6.28
C LEU A 3 -11.11 -12.36 -5.90
N ALA A 4 -12.30 -12.82 -5.59
CA ALA A 4 -13.40 -11.95 -5.16
C ALA A 4 -13.06 -11.21 -3.84
N SER A 5 -12.44 -11.91 -2.88
CA SER A 5 -11.94 -11.29 -1.65
C SER A 5 -10.84 -10.24 -1.94
N ALA A 6 -9.94 -10.52 -2.89
CA ALA A 6 -8.90 -9.57 -3.28
C ALA A 6 -9.49 -8.30 -3.92
N VAL A 7 -10.45 -8.46 -4.84
CA VAL A 7 -11.13 -7.33 -5.50
C VAL A 7 -11.90 -6.50 -4.49
N LEU A 8 -12.69 -7.13 -3.62
CA LEU A 8 -13.46 -6.41 -2.60
C LEU A 8 -12.55 -5.69 -1.61
N GLY A 9 -11.44 -6.32 -1.22
CA GLY A 9 -10.41 -5.69 -0.39
C GLY A 9 -9.74 -4.50 -1.08
N ALA A 10 -9.47 -4.60 -2.39
CA ALA A 10 -8.95 -3.50 -3.18
C ALA A 10 -9.93 -2.32 -3.19
N VAL A 11 -11.21 -2.56 -3.47
CA VAL A 11 -12.27 -1.53 -3.44
C VAL A 11 -12.36 -0.90 -2.05
N SER A 12 -12.43 -1.71 -1.01
CA SER A 12 -12.52 -1.23 0.38
C SER A 12 -11.35 -0.33 0.81
N ASN A 13 -10.13 -0.65 0.37
CA ASN A 13 -8.94 0.12 0.73
C ASN A 13 -8.78 1.39 -0.12
N SER A 14 -9.28 1.38 -1.38
CA SER A 14 -9.16 2.52 -2.31
C SER A 14 -10.30 3.52 -2.20
N ALA A 15 -11.45 3.12 -1.68
CA ALA A 15 -12.66 3.95 -1.67
C ALA A 15 -12.44 5.29 -0.97
N ILE A 16 -11.77 5.32 0.17
CA ILE A 16 -11.52 6.55 0.94
C ILE A 16 -10.61 7.53 0.19
N PRO A 17 -9.36 7.17 -0.22
CA PRO A 17 -8.51 8.12 -0.91
C PRO A 17 -9.06 8.56 -2.27
N ILE A 18 -9.80 7.69 -2.96
CA ILE A 18 -10.47 8.07 -4.22
C ILE A 18 -11.61 9.04 -3.93
N SER A 19 -12.46 8.78 -2.93
CA SER A 19 -13.54 9.72 -2.57
C SER A 19 -12.97 11.07 -2.15
N ALA A 20 -11.90 11.10 -1.39
CA ALA A 20 -11.22 12.33 -0.98
C ALA A 20 -10.69 13.11 -2.20
N LEU A 21 -10.01 12.43 -3.13
CA LEU A 21 -9.48 13.06 -4.35
C LEU A 21 -10.58 13.64 -5.25
N LEU A 22 -11.75 12.99 -5.31
CA LEU A 22 -12.83 13.38 -6.20
C LEU A 22 -13.75 14.45 -5.60
N LEU A 23 -13.93 14.48 -4.28
CA LEU A 23 -15.00 15.21 -3.64
C LEU A 23 -14.53 16.34 -2.71
N MET A 24 -13.31 16.26 -2.15
CA MET A 24 -12.78 17.31 -1.28
C MET A 24 -12.30 18.53 -2.09
N SER A 25 -12.33 19.70 -1.43
CA SER A 25 -11.62 20.88 -1.92
C SER A 25 -10.10 20.62 -2.00
N ARG A 26 -9.37 21.40 -2.79
CA ARG A 26 -7.90 21.23 -2.89
C ARG A 26 -7.19 21.44 -1.53
N ALA A 27 -7.66 22.38 -0.73
CA ALA A 27 -7.09 22.66 0.57
C ALA A 27 -7.33 21.51 1.54
N ASP A 28 -8.58 21.05 1.64
CA ASP A 28 -8.95 19.93 2.51
C ASP A 28 -8.25 18.62 2.10
N PHE A 29 -8.17 18.35 0.78
CA PHE A 29 -7.44 17.20 0.27
C PHE A 29 -5.96 17.27 0.60
N GLY A 30 -5.35 18.46 0.56
CA GLY A 30 -3.96 18.66 0.96
C GLY A 30 -3.71 18.24 2.41
N ILE A 31 -4.53 18.74 3.34
CA ILE A 31 -4.45 18.37 4.77
C ILE A 31 -4.77 16.89 4.99
N PHE A 32 -5.86 16.40 4.39
CA PHE A 32 -6.24 14.99 4.43
C PHE A 32 -5.12 14.07 3.96
N SER A 33 -4.39 14.46 2.91
CA SER A 33 -3.27 13.67 2.37
C SER A 33 -2.13 13.49 3.37
N ILE A 34 -1.87 14.48 4.23
CA ILE A 34 -0.86 14.37 5.30
C ILE A 34 -1.34 13.37 6.35
N VAL A 35 -2.60 13.47 6.76
CA VAL A 35 -3.20 12.53 7.74
C VAL A 35 -3.23 11.11 7.17
N TYR A 36 -3.60 10.96 5.90
CA TYR A 36 -3.60 9.67 5.21
C TYR A 36 -2.19 9.09 5.04
N LEU A 37 -1.16 9.93 4.92
CA LEU A 37 0.24 9.48 4.91
C LEU A 37 0.63 8.83 6.24
N ILE A 38 0.17 9.36 7.38
CA ILE A 38 0.40 8.74 8.70
C ILE A 38 -0.24 7.36 8.76
N PHE A 39 -1.47 7.22 8.23
CA PHE A 39 -2.11 5.90 8.09
C PHE A 39 -1.26 4.95 7.22
N ALA A 40 -0.77 5.41 6.07
CA ALA A 40 0.04 4.61 5.16
C ALA A 40 1.37 4.15 5.79
N LEU A 41 2.06 5.05 6.50
CA LEU A 41 3.26 4.71 7.27
C LEU A 41 2.96 3.72 8.41
N GLY A 42 1.85 3.92 9.13
CA GLY A 42 1.37 2.99 10.14
C GLY A 42 1.06 1.60 9.56
N TRP A 43 0.49 1.53 8.35
CA TRP A 43 0.26 0.27 7.65
C TRP A 43 1.57 -0.40 7.24
N SER A 44 2.54 0.34 6.73
CA SER A 44 3.88 -0.18 6.42
C SER A 44 4.57 -0.77 7.64
N LEU A 45 4.49 -0.08 8.79
CA LEU A 45 4.98 -0.59 10.07
C LEU A 45 4.22 -1.86 10.51
N ALA A 46 2.89 -1.87 10.42
CA ALA A 46 2.06 -3.03 10.79
C ALA A 46 2.39 -4.25 9.94
N LEU A 47 2.59 -4.07 8.62
CA LEU A 47 3.02 -5.13 7.74
C LEU A 47 4.35 -5.74 8.18
N SER A 48 5.32 -4.92 8.51
CA SER A 48 6.68 -5.39 8.82
C SER A 48 6.82 -5.94 10.23
N VAL A 49 6.23 -5.25 11.22
CA VAL A 49 6.38 -5.59 12.64
C VAL A 49 5.41 -6.70 13.06
N VAL A 50 4.21 -6.72 12.48
CA VAL A 50 3.16 -7.65 12.93
C VAL A 50 2.86 -8.71 11.87
N CYS A 51 2.40 -8.31 10.67
CA CYS A 51 1.85 -9.22 9.68
C CYS A 51 2.89 -10.18 9.08
N ASP A 52 3.92 -9.63 8.44
CA ASP A 52 4.97 -10.44 7.77
C ASP A 52 5.86 -11.16 8.79
N ALA A 53 6.12 -10.52 9.95
CA ALA A 53 6.86 -11.18 11.03
C ALA A 53 6.11 -12.41 11.56
N TRP A 54 4.79 -12.30 11.74
CA TRP A 54 3.95 -13.43 12.13
C TRP A 54 3.91 -14.51 11.04
N ALA A 55 3.66 -14.12 9.79
CA ALA A 55 3.56 -15.08 8.69
C ALA A 55 4.82 -15.93 8.51
N ARG A 56 6.00 -15.35 8.80
CA ARG A 56 7.31 -16.07 8.73
C ARG A 56 7.60 -16.96 9.93
N THR A 57 7.04 -16.67 11.09
CA THR A 57 7.39 -17.34 12.35
C THR A 57 6.27 -18.19 12.93
N ARG A 58 5.10 -18.21 12.28
CA ARG A 58 3.93 -18.98 12.77
C ARG A 58 4.26 -20.46 12.93
N SER A 59 3.86 -21.03 14.08
CA SER A 59 3.95 -22.45 14.36
C SER A 59 2.57 -23.09 14.19
N SER A 60 2.53 -24.38 13.82
CA SER A 60 1.29 -25.14 13.69
C SER A 60 0.70 -25.56 15.04
N LEU A 61 1.43 -25.43 16.14
CA LEU A 61 1.16 -26.10 17.39
C LEU A 61 0.23 -25.35 18.36
N ASN A 62 -0.01 -24.04 18.21
CA ASN A 62 -0.86 -23.26 19.13
C ASN A 62 -1.57 -22.09 18.42
N GLN A 63 -2.39 -22.44 17.43
CA GLN A 63 -2.97 -21.45 16.50
C GLN A 63 -3.91 -20.43 17.16
N GLN A 64 -4.64 -20.78 18.21
CA GLN A 64 -5.64 -19.88 18.80
C GLN A 64 -4.99 -18.79 19.65
N ASP A 65 -4.07 -19.14 20.54
CA ASP A 65 -3.36 -18.18 21.42
C ASP A 65 -2.49 -17.24 20.59
N GLU A 66 -1.89 -17.76 19.51
CA GLU A 66 -1.10 -16.96 18.59
C GLU A 66 -1.98 -16.00 17.78
N ARG A 67 -3.21 -16.39 17.44
CA ARG A 67 -4.20 -15.55 16.76
C ARG A 67 -4.65 -14.38 17.64
N ASP A 68 -4.96 -14.63 18.89
CA ASP A 68 -5.40 -13.61 19.82
C ASP A 68 -4.26 -12.64 20.18
N THR A 69 -3.05 -13.18 20.35
CA THR A 69 -1.84 -12.36 20.56
C THR A 69 -1.56 -11.45 19.37
N PHE A 70 -1.66 -11.97 18.12
CA PHE A 70 -1.52 -11.15 16.91
C PHE A 70 -2.49 -9.96 16.91
N ARG A 71 -3.79 -10.22 17.15
CA ARG A 71 -4.82 -9.18 17.15
C ARG A 71 -4.62 -8.15 18.24
N TRP A 72 -4.18 -8.58 19.42
CA TRP A 72 -3.85 -7.69 20.52
C TRP A 72 -2.69 -6.76 20.18
N VAL A 73 -1.61 -7.30 19.64
CA VAL A 73 -0.44 -6.54 19.19
C VAL A 73 -0.81 -5.58 18.06
N GLN A 74 -1.61 -6.04 17.10
CA GLN A 74 -2.12 -5.21 16.01
C GLN A 74 -2.96 -4.05 16.53
N LEU A 75 -3.82 -4.26 17.51
CA LEU A 75 -4.61 -3.20 18.13
C LEU A 75 -3.72 -2.17 18.83
N GLN A 76 -2.71 -2.63 19.61
CA GLN A 76 -1.79 -1.71 20.30
C GLN A 76 -1.04 -0.80 19.30
N LEU A 77 -0.53 -1.38 18.22
CA LEU A 77 0.13 -0.60 17.16
C LEU A 77 -0.85 0.37 16.47
N SER A 78 -2.08 -0.09 16.20
CA SER A 78 -3.13 0.73 15.61
C SER A 78 -3.54 1.90 16.51
N LEU A 79 -3.61 1.69 17.82
CA LEU A 79 -3.86 2.74 18.81
C LEU A 79 -2.76 3.80 18.84
N ILE A 80 -1.50 3.38 18.85
CA ILE A 80 -0.35 4.30 18.83
C ILE A 80 -0.39 5.15 17.55
N THR A 81 -0.59 4.53 16.40
CA THR A 81 -0.64 5.23 15.11
C THR A 81 -1.87 6.14 15.01
N GLY A 82 -3.02 5.68 15.52
CA GLY A 82 -4.25 6.47 15.56
C GLY A 82 -4.12 7.71 16.45
N LEU A 83 -3.49 7.58 17.62
CA LEU A 83 -3.20 8.71 18.50
C LEU A 83 -2.27 9.72 17.82
N ALA A 84 -1.18 9.26 17.22
CA ALA A 84 -0.25 10.13 16.50
C ALA A 84 -0.95 10.87 15.34
N GLY A 85 -1.73 10.15 14.53
CA GLY A 85 -2.50 10.73 13.43
C GLY A 85 -3.58 11.69 13.89
N GLY A 86 -4.26 11.38 14.99
CA GLY A 86 -5.27 12.25 15.60
C GLY A 86 -4.68 13.56 16.12
N ILE A 87 -3.52 13.51 16.79
CA ILE A 87 -2.81 14.73 17.26
C ILE A 87 -2.40 15.61 16.09
N VAL A 88 -1.82 15.02 15.04
CA VAL A 88 -1.43 15.78 13.84
C VAL A 88 -2.65 16.35 13.13
N ALA A 89 -3.73 15.58 13.00
CA ALA A 89 -4.97 16.07 12.40
C ALA A 89 -5.59 17.22 13.22
N ALA A 90 -5.63 17.11 14.55
CA ALA A 90 -6.11 18.18 15.42
C ALA A 90 -5.31 19.49 15.24
N ALA A 91 -3.99 19.38 15.08
CA ALA A 91 -3.13 20.52 14.84
C ALA A 91 -3.33 21.14 13.45
N LEU A 92 -3.50 20.32 12.41
CA LEU A 92 -3.64 20.79 11.02
C LEU A 92 -5.03 21.36 10.71
N PHE A 93 -6.10 20.73 11.24
CA PHE A 93 -7.48 21.22 11.07
C PHE A 93 -7.88 22.24 12.14
N THR A 94 -7.02 22.49 13.14
CA THR A 94 -7.29 23.38 14.30
C THR A 94 -8.59 23.03 15.04
N ASP A 95 -8.97 21.75 14.99
CA ASP A 95 -10.20 21.22 15.59
C ASP A 95 -9.94 19.85 16.24
N ALA A 96 -10.15 19.77 17.55
CA ALA A 96 -9.94 18.56 18.35
C ALA A 96 -10.90 17.42 17.95
N TRP A 97 -12.14 17.75 17.53
CA TRP A 97 -13.13 16.75 17.13
C TRP A 97 -12.72 16.05 15.82
N THR A 98 -12.29 16.82 14.83
CA THR A 98 -11.74 16.29 13.58
C THR A 98 -10.49 15.45 13.86
N GLY A 99 -9.62 15.91 14.76
CA GLY A 99 -8.46 15.15 15.21
C GLY A 99 -8.83 13.79 15.83
N LEU A 100 -9.78 13.77 16.76
CA LEU A 100 -10.28 12.53 17.37
C LEU A 100 -10.85 11.58 16.31
N THR A 101 -11.67 12.10 15.40
CA THR A 101 -12.30 11.31 14.34
C THR A 101 -11.26 10.71 13.39
N CYS A 102 -10.25 11.47 12.99
CA CYS A 102 -9.12 10.97 12.19
C CYS A 102 -8.34 9.89 12.95
N GLY A 103 -8.09 10.08 14.25
CA GLY A 103 -7.42 9.10 15.09
C GLY A 103 -8.18 7.77 15.16
N VAL A 104 -9.49 7.82 15.36
CA VAL A 104 -10.37 6.64 15.34
C VAL A 104 -10.38 5.99 13.96
N ALA A 105 -10.45 6.77 12.88
CA ALA A 105 -10.43 6.27 11.51
C ALA A 105 -9.15 5.49 11.21
N ILE A 106 -7.99 6.05 11.54
CA ILE A 106 -6.67 5.41 11.37
C ILE A 106 -6.59 4.13 12.21
N MET A 107 -6.91 4.21 13.51
CA MET A 107 -6.88 3.06 14.41
C MET A 107 -7.75 1.91 13.90
N ALA A 108 -9.02 2.18 13.60
CA ALA A 108 -9.97 1.16 13.18
C ALA A 108 -9.59 0.53 11.83
N THR A 109 -9.14 1.35 10.86
CA THR A 109 -8.74 0.87 9.55
C THR A 109 -7.47 0.02 9.62
N LEU A 110 -6.46 0.42 10.41
CA LEU A 110 -5.23 -0.36 10.62
C LEU A 110 -5.52 -1.69 11.30
N TYR A 111 -6.33 -1.70 12.36
CA TYR A 111 -6.72 -2.92 13.06
C TYR A 111 -7.47 -3.87 12.12
N ARG A 112 -8.45 -3.36 11.37
CA ARG A 112 -9.19 -4.13 10.36
C ARG A 112 -8.26 -4.75 9.33
N THR A 113 -7.37 -3.95 8.75
CA THR A 113 -6.50 -4.38 7.64
C THR A 113 -5.50 -5.45 8.09
N GLY A 114 -4.91 -5.31 9.29
CA GLY A 114 -4.03 -6.32 9.87
C GLY A 114 -4.78 -7.61 10.23
N SER A 115 -5.97 -7.51 10.82
CA SER A 115 -6.81 -8.67 11.14
C SER A 115 -7.29 -9.41 9.87
N ARG A 116 -7.62 -8.66 8.81
CA ARG A 116 -7.93 -9.22 7.48
C ARG A 116 -6.74 -9.98 6.89
N TYR A 117 -5.52 -9.45 7.01
CA TYR A 117 -4.29 -10.13 6.58
C TYR A 117 -4.17 -11.50 7.28
N GLN A 118 -4.33 -11.53 8.60
CA GLN A 118 -4.29 -12.77 9.38
C GLN A 118 -5.35 -13.78 8.92
N GLU A 119 -6.61 -13.36 8.79
CA GLU A 119 -7.71 -14.23 8.33
C GLU A 119 -7.45 -14.77 6.92
N THR A 120 -6.93 -13.94 6.02
CA THR A 120 -6.60 -14.39 4.65
C THR A 120 -5.53 -15.47 4.66
N VAL A 121 -4.49 -15.33 5.48
CA VAL A 121 -3.41 -16.32 5.63
C VAL A 121 -3.93 -17.63 6.27
N LEU A 122 -4.95 -17.54 7.15
CA LEU A 122 -5.59 -18.70 7.79
C LEU A 122 -6.71 -19.34 6.94
N GLY A 123 -6.97 -18.83 5.74
CA GLY A 123 -8.02 -19.33 4.86
C GLY A 123 -9.43 -18.80 5.15
N GLY A 124 -9.58 -17.82 6.04
CA GLY A 124 -10.84 -17.18 6.44
C GLY A 124 -11.39 -16.18 5.42
N ALA A 125 -11.46 -16.53 4.14
CA ALA A 125 -11.86 -15.65 3.06
C ALA A 125 -13.27 -15.04 3.26
N ILE A 126 -14.23 -15.79 3.78
CA ILE A 126 -15.61 -15.31 4.00
C ILE A 126 -15.62 -14.15 5.00
N ARG A 127 -14.93 -14.29 6.14
CA ARG A 127 -14.88 -13.24 7.17
C ARG A 127 -14.18 -11.98 6.63
N SER A 128 -13.10 -12.15 5.86
CA SER A 128 -12.42 -11.04 5.18
C SER A 128 -13.34 -10.31 4.22
N MET A 129 -14.10 -11.06 3.38
CA MET A 129 -15.08 -10.49 2.45
C MET A 129 -16.22 -9.76 3.18
N SER A 130 -16.76 -10.35 4.26
CA SER A 130 -17.83 -9.70 5.05
C SER A 130 -17.36 -8.40 5.67
N SER A 131 -16.12 -8.35 6.20
CA SER A 131 -15.51 -7.12 6.71
C SER A 131 -15.34 -6.06 5.62
N ASP A 132 -14.84 -6.45 4.44
CA ASP A 132 -14.66 -5.54 3.32
C ASP A 132 -16.00 -5.00 2.80
N ALA A 133 -17.02 -5.88 2.66
CA ALA A 133 -18.37 -5.49 2.27
C ALA A 133 -19.01 -4.55 3.30
N GLY A 134 -18.92 -4.88 4.58
CA GLY A 134 -19.39 -4.02 5.66
C GLY A 134 -18.74 -2.64 5.64
N THR A 135 -17.43 -2.57 5.39
CA THR A 135 -16.70 -1.31 5.23
C THR A 135 -17.25 -0.48 4.08
N VAL A 136 -17.38 -1.08 2.88
CA VAL A 136 -17.85 -0.34 1.69
C VAL A 136 -19.30 0.11 1.85
N LEU A 137 -20.18 -0.76 2.31
CA LEU A 137 -21.59 -0.42 2.53
C LEU A 137 -21.76 0.70 3.56
N THR A 138 -21.03 0.61 4.69
CA THR A 138 -21.07 1.67 5.71
C THR A 138 -20.49 2.98 5.18
N LEU A 139 -19.41 2.94 4.40
CA LEU A 139 -18.84 4.13 3.79
C LEU A 139 -19.86 4.85 2.89
N VAL A 140 -20.47 4.12 1.97
CA VAL A 140 -21.46 4.69 1.02
C VAL A 140 -22.67 5.23 1.77
N ALA A 141 -23.22 4.46 2.72
CA ALA A 141 -24.38 4.88 3.50
C ALA A 141 -24.06 6.11 4.37
N ALA A 142 -22.91 6.13 5.04
CA ALA A 142 -22.49 7.27 5.87
C ALA A 142 -22.24 8.53 5.02
N LEU A 143 -21.55 8.40 3.87
CA LEU A 143 -21.36 9.54 2.96
C LEU A 143 -22.70 10.12 2.48
N ALA A 144 -23.62 9.28 2.07
CA ALA A 144 -24.95 9.71 1.64
C ALA A 144 -25.71 10.41 2.78
N LEU A 145 -25.70 9.83 3.98
CA LEU A 145 -26.36 10.38 5.17
C LEU A 145 -25.77 11.74 5.56
N PHE A 146 -24.45 11.86 5.69
CA PHE A 146 -23.82 13.10 6.14
C PHE A 146 -23.96 14.23 5.10
N ARG A 147 -23.95 13.89 3.81
CA ARG A 147 -24.27 14.86 2.75
C ARG A 147 -25.72 15.31 2.81
N TRP A 148 -26.64 14.39 3.06
CA TRP A 148 -28.04 14.75 3.28
C TRP A 148 -28.24 15.65 4.51
N MET A 149 -27.46 15.43 5.58
CA MET A 149 -27.43 16.28 6.78
C MET A 149 -26.77 17.65 6.57
N GLY A 150 -26.21 17.93 5.39
CA GLY A 150 -25.59 19.21 5.04
C GLY A 150 -24.13 19.37 5.43
N LEU A 151 -23.45 18.31 5.88
CA LEU A 151 -22.00 18.38 6.14
C LEU A 151 -21.25 18.66 4.83
N ASP A 152 -20.16 19.44 4.91
CA ASP A 152 -19.23 19.58 3.80
C ASP A 152 -18.57 18.24 3.45
N TRP A 153 -17.94 18.15 2.26
CA TRP A 153 -17.33 16.90 1.80
C TRP A 153 -16.15 16.47 2.65
N GLY A 154 -15.37 17.41 3.21
CA GLY A 154 -14.22 17.10 4.07
C GLY A 154 -14.66 16.38 5.33
N ALA A 155 -15.58 16.99 6.10
CA ALA A 155 -16.11 16.39 7.33
C ALA A 155 -16.85 15.07 7.04
N ALA A 156 -17.70 15.04 5.99
CA ALA A 156 -18.44 13.83 5.63
C ALA A 156 -17.52 12.64 5.33
N ILE A 157 -16.41 12.84 4.60
CA ILE A 157 -15.46 11.78 4.26
C ILE A 157 -14.71 11.31 5.51
N ILE A 158 -14.24 12.24 6.37
CA ILE A 158 -13.49 11.88 7.58
C ILE A 158 -14.36 11.05 8.54
N VAL A 159 -15.60 11.49 8.81
CA VAL A 159 -16.52 10.76 9.68
C VAL A 159 -16.91 9.40 9.06
N SER A 160 -17.17 9.38 7.76
CA SER A 160 -17.49 8.12 7.05
C SER A 160 -16.33 7.14 7.06
N TRP A 161 -15.08 7.64 6.97
CA TRP A 161 -13.88 6.80 7.13
C TRP A 161 -13.83 6.15 8.52
N ALA A 162 -14.06 6.92 9.59
CA ALA A 162 -14.07 6.39 10.94
C ALA A 162 -15.15 5.30 11.12
N LEU A 163 -16.39 5.60 10.71
CA LEU A 163 -17.50 4.66 10.84
C LEU A 163 -17.30 3.38 10.01
N SER A 164 -16.84 3.51 8.76
CA SER A 164 -16.58 2.36 7.91
C SER A 164 -15.43 1.50 8.42
N GLY A 165 -14.39 2.12 8.97
CA GLY A 165 -13.29 1.43 9.63
C GLY A 165 -13.76 0.62 10.85
N LEU A 166 -14.59 1.21 11.70
CA LEU A 166 -15.18 0.55 12.89
C LEU A 166 -16.11 -0.60 12.47
N ALA A 167 -16.98 -0.38 11.48
CA ALA A 167 -17.87 -1.41 10.97
C ALA A 167 -17.08 -2.61 10.42
N GLY A 168 -16.03 -2.39 9.63
CA GLY A 168 -15.19 -3.47 9.15
C GLY A 168 -14.39 -4.16 10.26
N ALA A 169 -13.91 -3.41 11.26
CA ALA A 169 -13.16 -3.95 12.40
C ALA A 169 -14.03 -4.85 13.30
N SER A 170 -15.33 -4.60 13.41
CA SER A 170 -16.26 -5.37 14.27
C SER A 170 -16.38 -6.85 13.88
N PHE A 171 -16.01 -7.21 12.64
CA PHE A 171 -15.97 -8.63 12.20
C PHE A 171 -14.80 -9.41 12.84
N PHE A 172 -13.83 -8.74 13.45
CA PHE A 172 -12.67 -9.37 14.06
C PHE A 172 -12.72 -9.27 15.58
N VAL A 173 -13.27 -10.30 16.20
CA VAL A 173 -13.40 -10.36 17.67
C VAL A 173 -12.01 -10.35 18.32
N LEU A 174 -11.83 -9.45 19.28
CA LEU A 174 -10.65 -9.34 20.12
C LEU A 174 -10.86 -10.07 21.44
N ARG A 175 -9.90 -10.89 21.85
CA ARG A 175 -9.88 -11.55 23.17
C ARG A 175 -8.57 -11.21 23.90
N PRO A 176 -8.48 -10.04 24.55
CA PRO A 176 -7.22 -9.58 25.16
C PRO A 176 -6.71 -10.49 26.29
N ARG A 177 -7.61 -11.22 26.96
CA ARG A 177 -7.26 -12.12 28.07
C ARG A 177 -6.52 -13.39 27.66
N SER A 178 -6.63 -13.79 26.39
CA SER A 178 -5.91 -14.93 25.83
C SER A 178 -4.61 -14.55 25.13
N ALA A 179 -4.28 -13.25 25.05
CA ALA A 179 -3.02 -12.78 24.48
C ALA A 179 -1.85 -13.07 25.42
N ALA A 180 -0.84 -13.79 24.93
CA ALA A 180 0.31 -14.21 25.73
C ALA A 180 1.23 -13.02 26.11
N TYR A 181 1.32 -11.99 25.25
CA TYR A 181 2.14 -10.79 25.45
C TYR A 181 1.66 -9.62 24.56
N GLY A 182 2.10 -8.40 24.92
CA GLY A 182 1.83 -7.20 24.14
C GLY A 182 2.92 -6.87 23.12
N LEU A 183 2.83 -5.67 22.50
CA LEU A 183 3.71 -5.21 21.42
C LEU A 183 5.21 -5.26 21.80
N LEU A 184 5.58 -4.87 23.02
CA LEU A 184 6.98 -4.91 23.48
C LEU A 184 7.50 -6.35 23.59
N GLY A 185 6.70 -7.28 24.15
CA GLY A 185 7.06 -8.70 24.18
C GLY A 185 7.19 -9.30 22.79
N TRP A 186 6.23 -8.94 21.89
CA TRP A 186 6.24 -9.35 20.50
C TRP A 186 7.52 -8.93 19.77
N THR A 187 7.88 -7.65 19.85
CA THR A 187 9.08 -7.12 19.17
C THR A 187 10.36 -7.73 19.75
N LYS A 188 10.41 -8.01 21.04
CA LYS A 188 11.57 -8.68 21.68
C LYS A 188 11.75 -10.11 21.17
N ILE A 189 10.67 -10.90 21.13
CA ILE A 189 10.68 -12.31 20.75
C ILE A 189 11.00 -12.47 19.24
N ARG A 190 10.45 -11.61 18.38
CA ARG A 190 10.58 -11.68 16.91
C ARG A 190 11.61 -10.71 16.34
N ARG A 191 12.52 -10.20 17.17
CA ARG A 191 13.49 -9.16 16.80
C ARG A 191 14.27 -9.47 15.52
N GLU A 192 14.77 -10.71 15.41
CA GLU A 192 15.60 -11.12 14.27
C GLU A 192 14.81 -11.18 12.95
N THR A 193 13.51 -11.43 13.00
CA THR A 193 12.63 -11.40 11.84
C THR A 193 12.18 -9.98 11.53
N ILE A 194 11.88 -9.16 12.55
CA ILE A 194 11.38 -7.79 12.39
C ILE A 194 12.44 -6.85 11.84
N LYS A 195 13.67 -6.88 12.33
CA LYS A 195 14.74 -5.96 11.92
C LYS A 195 14.92 -5.85 10.41
N PRO A 196 15.09 -6.95 9.65
CA PRO A 196 15.27 -6.87 8.20
C PRO A 196 14.02 -6.39 7.48
N LEU A 197 12.82 -6.76 7.95
CA LEU A 197 11.55 -6.33 7.37
C LEU A 197 11.29 -4.84 7.61
N LEU A 198 11.59 -4.37 8.81
CA LEU A 198 11.47 -2.95 9.17
C LEU A 198 12.46 -2.09 8.39
N GLY A 199 13.71 -2.54 8.25
CA GLY A 199 14.71 -1.84 7.44
C GLY A 199 14.30 -1.71 5.97
N ASP A 200 13.76 -2.78 5.37
CA ASP A 200 13.22 -2.74 4.01
C ASP A 200 12.04 -1.76 3.88
N SER A 201 11.10 -1.79 4.84
CA SER A 201 9.94 -0.90 4.81
C SER A 201 10.32 0.57 5.03
N LEU A 202 11.22 0.87 5.98
CA LEU A 202 11.67 2.25 6.19
C LEU A 202 12.37 2.82 4.95
N LEU A 203 13.17 2.03 4.24
CA LEU A 203 13.77 2.45 2.97
C LEU A 203 12.72 2.63 1.87
N MET A 204 11.69 1.78 1.84
CA MET A 204 10.57 1.93 0.91
C MET A 204 9.82 3.24 1.17
N ASP A 205 9.48 3.50 2.42
CA ASP A 205 8.76 4.69 2.83
C ASP A 205 9.61 5.96 2.61
N ALA A 206 10.93 5.88 2.79
CA ALA A 206 11.86 6.93 2.43
C ALA A 206 11.79 7.27 0.92
N GLY A 207 11.82 6.26 0.04
CA GLY A 207 11.69 6.48 -1.40
C GLY A 207 10.31 6.96 -1.83
N ALA A 208 9.25 6.36 -1.31
CA ALA A 208 7.87 6.65 -1.73
C ALA A 208 7.26 7.90 -1.08
N GLY A 209 7.66 8.23 0.15
CA GLY A 209 7.11 9.34 0.93
C GLY A 209 8.04 10.54 1.03
N TRP A 210 9.26 10.33 1.49
CA TRP A 210 10.20 11.43 1.77
C TRP A 210 10.79 12.07 0.52
N ALA A 211 11.09 11.28 -0.54
CA ALA A 211 11.64 11.82 -1.77
C ALA A 211 10.68 12.82 -2.46
N PRO A 212 9.38 12.51 -2.62
CA PRO A 212 8.41 13.49 -3.07
C PRO A 212 8.30 14.72 -2.17
N LEU A 213 8.31 14.55 -0.84
CA LEU A 213 8.25 15.67 0.09
C LEU A 213 9.48 16.58 -0.03
N ALA A 214 10.66 16.02 -0.23
CA ALA A 214 11.88 16.78 -0.44
C ALA A 214 11.86 17.62 -1.73
N MET A 215 11.04 17.26 -2.71
CA MET A 215 10.84 18.05 -3.94
C MET A 215 9.89 19.24 -3.75
N ALA A 216 9.01 19.21 -2.73
CA ALA A 216 8.01 20.24 -2.53
C ALA A 216 8.59 21.68 -2.45
N PRO A 217 9.72 21.96 -1.76
CA PRO A 217 10.31 23.30 -1.71
C PRO A 217 10.81 23.82 -3.06
N PHE A 218 11.07 22.94 -4.02
CA PHE A 218 11.63 23.29 -5.34
C PHE A 218 10.56 23.42 -6.43
N MET A 219 9.28 23.22 -6.09
CA MET A 219 8.16 23.30 -7.01
C MET A 219 7.10 24.28 -6.52
N SER A 220 6.33 24.87 -7.44
CA SER A 220 5.08 25.52 -7.05
C SER A 220 4.10 24.51 -6.49
N VAL A 221 3.18 24.94 -5.62
CA VAL A 221 2.13 24.07 -5.04
C VAL A 221 1.34 23.31 -6.12
N THR A 222 1.02 24.01 -7.23
CA THR A 222 0.32 23.44 -8.36
C THR A 222 1.14 22.35 -9.07
N SER A 223 2.43 22.62 -9.32
CA SER A 223 3.35 21.66 -9.94
C SER A 223 3.55 20.43 -9.04
N TYR A 224 3.69 20.66 -7.74
CA TYR A 224 3.80 19.58 -6.77
C TYR A 224 2.54 18.72 -6.72
N ALA A 225 1.35 19.32 -6.76
CA ALA A 225 0.08 18.59 -6.82
C ALA A 225 0.00 17.68 -8.05
N LEU A 226 0.44 18.15 -9.22
CA LEU A 226 0.50 17.35 -10.45
C LEU A 226 1.50 16.20 -10.34
N TYR A 227 2.71 16.48 -9.84
CA TYR A 227 3.72 15.45 -9.58
C TYR A 227 3.20 14.35 -8.64
N ARG A 228 2.54 14.74 -7.54
CA ARG A 228 1.88 13.81 -6.61
C ARG A 228 0.70 13.09 -7.26
N GLY A 229 -0.04 13.79 -8.11
CA GLY A 229 -1.15 13.21 -8.88
C GLY A 229 -0.69 12.03 -9.73
N VAL A 230 0.44 12.14 -10.43
CA VAL A 230 1.02 11.01 -11.20
C VAL A 230 1.31 9.82 -10.31
N SER A 231 1.89 10.03 -9.13
CA SER A 231 2.14 8.91 -8.20
C SER A 231 0.84 8.26 -7.70
N SER A 232 -0.23 9.05 -7.55
CA SER A 232 -1.53 8.57 -7.09
C SER A 232 -2.28 7.76 -8.15
N VAL A 233 -2.05 8.00 -9.45
CA VAL A 233 -2.65 7.22 -10.56
C VAL A 233 -2.22 5.75 -10.53
N ALA A 234 -1.06 5.42 -9.96
CA ALA A 234 -0.62 4.03 -9.79
C ALA A 234 -1.14 3.36 -8.51
N THR A 235 -1.84 4.08 -7.66
CA THR A 235 -2.40 3.51 -6.41
C THR A 235 -3.28 2.27 -6.65
N PRO A 236 -4.12 2.18 -7.71
CA PRO A 236 -4.88 0.97 -8.03
C PRO A 236 -4.02 -0.27 -8.21
N VAL A 237 -2.76 -0.13 -8.66
CA VAL A 237 -1.81 -1.25 -8.79
C VAL A 237 -1.55 -1.91 -7.42
N GLN A 238 -1.29 -1.12 -6.41
CA GLN A 238 -1.04 -1.61 -5.05
C GLN A 238 -2.30 -2.25 -4.48
N PHE A 239 -3.46 -1.65 -4.71
CA PHE A 239 -4.75 -2.21 -4.26
C PHE A 239 -5.07 -3.56 -4.87
N ILE A 240 -4.62 -3.84 -6.09
CA ILE A 240 -4.78 -5.15 -6.74
C ILE A 240 -3.73 -6.15 -6.20
N LEU A 241 -2.47 -5.75 -6.09
CA LEU A 241 -1.37 -6.66 -5.78
C LEU A 241 -1.20 -6.93 -4.27
N ASP A 242 -1.47 -5.96 -3.40
CA ASP A 242 -1.31 -6.15 -1.95
C ASP A 242 -2.27 -7.20 -1.36
N PRO A 243 -3.56 -7.27 -1.73
CA PRO A 243 -4.43 -8.36 -1.31
C PRO A 243 -4.00 -9.74 -1.85
N LEU A 244 -3.28 -9.78 -2.97
CA LEU A 244 -2.73 -11.00 -3.55
C LEU A 244 -1.37 -11.39 -2.95
N ARG A 245 -0.74 -10.52 -2.18
CA ARG A 245 0.59 -10.73 -1.56
C ARG A 245 0.71 -12.08 -0.83
N PRO A 246 -0.26 -12.52 0.01
CA PRO A 246 -0.17 -13.82 0.68
C PRO A 246 -0.15 -14.99 -0.32
N ALA A 247 -0.94 -14.91 -1.39
CA ALA A 247 -0.97 -15.95 -2.42
C ALA A 247 0.31 -15.94 -3.27
N LEU A 248 0.81 -14.77 -3.62
CA LEU A 248 2.06 -14.60 -4.38
C LEU A 248 3.28 -15.09 -3.59
N SER A 249 3.29 -14.88 -2.27
CA SER A 249 4.38 -15.34 -1.40
C SER A 249 4.49 -16.86 -1.29
N LEU A 250 3.43 -17.59 -1.58
CA LEU A 250 3.40 -19.06 -1.59
C LEU A 250 3.83 -19.66 -2.95
N LEU A 251 3.92 -18.84 -4.00
CA LEU A 251 4.32 -19.34 -5.31
C LEU A 251 5.84 -19.62 -5.36
N PRO A 252 6.25 -20.79 -5.88
CA PRO A 252 7.66 -21.09 -6.05
C PRO A 252 8.34 -20.07 -6.96
N PRO A 253 9.57 -19.58 -6.62
CA PRO A 253 10.30 -18.61 -7.43
C PRO A 253 10.46 -19.00 -8.90
N ARG A 254 10.60 -20.29 -9.18
CA ARG A 254 10.66 -20.84 -10.55
C ARG A 254 9.39 -20.56 -11.37
N ARG A 255 8.21 -20.59 -10.75
CA ARG A 255 6.95 -20.29 -11.46
C ARG A 255 6.86 -18.82 -11.84
N THR A 256 7.19 -17.92 -10.92
CA THR A 256 7.10 -16.48 -11.17
C THR A 256 8.14 -15.96 -12.19
N SER A 257 9.25 -16.68 -12.36
CA SER A 257 10.37 -16.31 -13.24
C SER A 257 10.34 -16.96 -14.62
N LYS A 258 9.39 -17.88 -14.91
CA LYS A 258 9.23 -18.49 -16.25
C LYS A 258 8.84 -17.42 -17.28
N GLY A 259 9.34 -17.55 -18.51
CA GLY A 259 9.08 -16.60 -19.60
C GLY A 259 7.60 -16.30 -19.81
N GLY A 260 6.73 -17.32 -19.77
CA GLY A 260 5.28 -17.15 -19.88
C GLY A 260 4.67 -16.35 -18.71
N SER A 261 5.15 -16.55 -17.48
CA SER A 261 4.69 -15.76 -16.32
C SER A 261 5.17 -14.30 -16.41
N VAL A 262 6.41 -14.08 -16.88
CA VAL A 262 6.93 -12.73 -17.10
C VAL A 262 6.10 -12.02 -18.15
N LEU A 263 5.81 -12.68 -19.27
CA LEU A 263 4.97 -12.13 -20.33
C LEU A 263 3.56 -11.78 -19.80
N ALA A 264 2.95 -12.68 -19.02
CA ALA A 264 1.63 -12.44 -18.45
C ALA A 264 1.61 -11.22 -17.50
N VAL A 265 2.64 -11.05 -16.67
CA VAL A 265 2.77 -9.89 -15.77
C VAL A 265 2.97 -8.60 -16.55
N VAL A 266 3.81 -8.62 -17.61
CA VAL A 266 4.03 -7.46 -18.48
C VAL A 266 2.75 -7.10 -19.23
N LEU A 267 2.03 -8.09 -19.79
CA LEU A 267 0.76 -7.85 -20.49
C LEU A 267 -0.32 -7.29 -19.55
N ALA A 268 -0.40 -7.78 -18.31
CA ALA A 268 -1.31 -7.21 -17.30
C ALA A 268 -0.93 -5.77 -16.97
N GLY A 269 0.35 -5.47 -16.82
CA GLY A 269 0.84 -4.11 -16.60
C GLY A 269 0.57 -3.19 -17.80
N LEU A 270 0.74 -3.68 -19.02
CA LEU A 270 0.39 -2.96 -20.26
C LEU A 270 -1.11 -2.67 -20.34
N PHE A 271 -1.94 -3.64 -19.98
CA PHE A 271 -3.40 -3.44 -19.93
C PHE A 271 -3.77 -2.31 -18.94
N MET A 272 -3.21 -2.33 -17.74
CA MET A 272 -3.43 -1.28 -16.74
C MET A 272 -2.93 0.09 -17.22
N ALA A 273 -1.76 0.14 -17.84
CA ALA A 273 -1.20 1.37 -18.41
C ALA A 273 -2.06 1.91 -19.55
N SER A 274 -2.51 1.04 -20.45
CA SER A 274 -3.40 1.42 -21.57
C SER A 274 -4.74 1.93 -21.06
N ALA A 275 -5.32 1.26 -20.07
CA ALA A 275 -6.56 1.72 -19.42
C ALA A 275 -6.37 3.11 -18.78
N CYS A 276 -5.26 3.32 -18.06
CA CYS A 276 -4.92 4.63 -17.49
C CYS A 276 -4.80 5.71 -18.58
N TRP A 277 -4.07 5.43 -19.66
CA TRP A 277 -3.89 6.35 -20.78
C TRP A 277 -5.24 6.69 -21.45
N CYS A 278 -6.04 5.66 -21.75
CA CYS A 278 -7.37 5.85 -22.35
C CYS A 278 -8.29 6.70 -21.44
N ILE A 279 -8.31 6.42 -20.13
CA ILE A 279 -9.11 7.20 -19.19
C ILE A 279 -8.65 8.66 -19.19
N LEU A 280 -7.36 8.93 -19.08
CA LEU A 280 -6.84 10.31 -19.03
C LEU A 280 -7.06 11.06 -20.34
N VAL A 281 -6.80 10.44 -21.50
CA VAL A 281 -6.83 11.11 -22.81
C VAL A 281 -8.22 11.14 -23.42
N LEU A 282 -9.01 10.05 -23.31
CA LEU A 282 -10.28 9.92 -24.01
C LEU A 282 -11.48 10.30 -23.13
N VAL A 283 -11.33 10.28 -21.81
CA VAL A 283 -12.44 10.56 -20.89
C VAL A 283 -12.18 11.83 -20.09
N VAL A 284 -11.10 11.89 -19.31
CA VAL A 284 -10.84 13.01 -18.41
C VAL A 284 -10.55 14.30 -19.18
N GLY A 285 -9.67 14.25 -20.17
CA GLY A 285 -9.28 15.43 -20.95
C GLY A 285 -10.47 16.10 -21.68
N PRO A 286 -11.19 15.38 -22.56
CA PRO A 286 -12.28 15.96 -23.36
C PRO A 286 -13.49 16.34 -22.53
N TYR A 287 -13.92 15.48 -21.59
CA TYR A 287 -15.15 15.69 -20.81
C TYR A 287 -14.92 16.49 -19.53
N LYS A 288 -13.66 16.83 -19.20
CA LYS A 288 -13.29 17.54 -17.97
C LYS A 288 -13.89 16.92 -16.71
N ILE A 289 -13.93 15.57 -16.68
CA ILE A 289 -14.48 14.80 -15.56
C ILE A 289 -13.43 14.65 -14.48
N GLY A 290 -13.79 15.01 -13.24
CA GLY A 290 -12.94 14.93 -12.06
C GLY A 290 -12.43 16.28 -11.60
N GLY A 291 -11.64 16.28 -10.53
CA GLY A 291 -11.03 17.49 -9.98
C GLY A 291 -9.98 18.11 -10.93
N GLU A 292 -9.70 19.40 -10.76
CA GLU A 292 -8.77 20.16 -11.60
C GLU A 292 -7.36 19.50 -11.73
N THR A 293 -6.90 18.82 -10.69
CA THR A 293 -5.63 18.07 -10.71
C THR A 293 -5.70 16.92 -11.70
N LEU A 294 -6.80 16.16 -11.71
CA LEU A 294 -6.98 15.02 -12.61
C LEU A 294 -7.09 15.48 -14.08
N ILE A 295 -7.82 16.57 -14.33
CA ILE A 295 -7.93 17.16 -15.68
C ILE A 295 -6.55 17.60 -16.18
N ALA A 296 -5.75 18.24 -15.33
CA ALA A 296 -4.41 18.66 -15.71
C ALA A 296 -3.45 17.48 -15.93
N LEU A 297 -3.69 16.33 -15.28
CA LEU A 297 -2.91 15.10 -15.49
C LEU A 297 -3.08 14.51 -16.89
N ALA A 298 -4.14 14.83 -17.62
CA ALA A 298 -4.32 14.38 -19.00
C ALA A 298 -3.16 14.80 -19.91
N ALA A 299 -2.53 15.95 -19.66
CA ALA A 299 -1.34 16.40 -20.39
C ALA A 299 -0.11 15.48 -20.13
N PHE A 300 -0.08 14.78 -19.00
CA PHE A 300 1.00 13.87 -18.59
C PHE A 300 0.59 12.38 -18.73
N ALA A 301 -0.41 12.07 -19.55
CA ALA A 301 -0.96 10.72 -19.67
C ALA A 301 0.11 9.68 -20.04
N THR A 302 1.06 10.01 -20.94
CA THR A 302 2.11 9.08 -21.37
C THR A 302 3.08 8.72 -20.26
N PRO A 303 3.77 9.66 -19.58
CA PRO A 303 4.64 9.30 -18.46
C PRO A 303 3.87 8.70 -17.27
N ALA A 304 2.62 9.12 -17.01
CA ALA A 304 1.77 8.52 -15.99
C ALA A 304 1.46 7.04 -16.29
N SER A 305 1.14 6.71 -17.53
CA SER A 305 0.87 5.32 -17.95
C SER A 305 2.14 4.46 -17.92
N LEU A 306 3.30 5.00 -18.32
CA LEU A 306 4.58 4.32 -18.16
C LEU A 306 4.89 4.05 -16.68
N PHE A 307 4.60 5.01 -15.81
CA PHE A 307 4.73 4.84 -14.36
C PHE A 307 3.82 3.72 -13.83
N VAL A 308 2.56 3.62 -14.29
CA VAL A 308 1.63 2.53 -13.93
C VAL A 308 2.15 1.17 -14.36
N LEU A 309 2.62 1.03 -15.62
CA LEU A 309 3.24 -0.20 -16.12
C LEU A 309 4.43 -0.62 -15.25
N ALA A 310 5.37 0.30 -15.07
CA ALA A 310 6.58 0.05 -14.31
C ALA A 310 6.27 -0.31 -12.85
N ASN A 311 5.32 0.40 -12.22
CA ASN A 311 4.88 0.12 -10.86
C ASN A 311 4.25 -1.28 -10.74
N PHE A 312 3.39 -1.68 -11.68
CA PHE A 312 2.76 -3.01 -11.67
C PHE A 312 3.82 -4.13 -11.74
N VAL A 313 4.72 -4.06 -12.72
CA VAL A 313 5.79 -5.05 -12.88
C VAL A 313 6.72 -5.05 -11.67
N GLY A 314 7.16 -3.88 -11.24
CA GLY A 314 8.08 -3.72 -10.10
C GLY A 314 7.49 -4.22 -8.79
N HIS A 315 6.24 -3.88 -8.50
CA HIS A 315 5.57 -4.28 -7.26
C HIS A 315 5.31 -5.79 -7.22
N PHE A 316 4.89 -6.40 -8.33
CA PHE A 316 4.74 -7.85 -8.43
C PHE A 316 6.05 -8.59 -8.12
N TYR A 317 7.15 -8.22 -8.79
CA TYR A 317 8.44 -8.88 -8.59
C TYR A 317 9.09 -8.53 -7.25
N TYR A 318 8.82 -7.36 -6.70
CA TYR A 318 9.20 -7.03 -5.33
C TYR A 318 8.52 -7.96 -4.31
N ILE A 319 7.20 -8.19 -4.41
CA ILE A 319 6.50 -9.14 -3.53
C ILE A 319 7.13 -10.54 -3.63
N ALA A 320 7.37 -11.03 -4.84
CA ALA A 320 8.00 -12.33 -5.07
C ALA A 320 9.42 -12.39 -4.49
N ALA A 321 10.24 -11.36 -4.70
CA ALA A 321 11.60 -11.29 -4.15
C ALA A 321 11.60 -11.20 -2.63
N ARG A 322 10.71 -10.38 -2.04
CA ARG A 322 10.61 -10.22 -0.59
C ARG A 322 10.33 -11.52 0.15
N SER A 323 9.60 -12.45 -0.47
CA SER A 323 9.24 -13.73 0.15
C SER A 323 10.40 -14.74 0.16
N HIS A 324 11.31 -14.67 -0.81
CA HIS A 324 12.29 -15.73 -1.05
C HIS A 324 13.76 -15.26 -1.10
N ALA A 325 14.02 -13.96 -1.30
CA ALA A 325 15.38 -13.44 -1.41
C ALA A 325 16.09 -13.40 -0.04
N SER A 326 17.42 -13.52 -0.08
CA SER A 326 18.26 -13.27 1.10
C SER A 326 18.15 -11.80 1.52
N HIS A 327 18.30 -11.53 2.82
CA HIS A 327 18.24 -10.18 3.37
C HIS A 327 19.19 -9.20 2.65
N ARG A 328 20.42 -9.62 2.36
CA ARG A 328 21.41 -8.79 1.68
C ARG A 328 20.96 -8.35 0.29
N ARG A 329 20.39 -9.26 -0.51
CA ARG A 329 19.87 -8.94 -1.85
C ARG A 329 18.64 -8.03 -1.80
N LEU A 330 17.75 -8.29 -0.85
CA LEU A 330 16.58 -7.45 -0.63
C LEU A 330 16.98 -6.01 -0.29
N LEU A 331 17.92 -5.86 0.65
CA LEU A 331 18.44 -4.55 1.06
C LEU A 331 19.15 -3.82 -0.09
N GLN A 332 19.99 -4.50 -0.86
CA GLN A 332 20.66 -3.92 -2.03
C GLN A 332 19.66 -3.43 -3.08
N GLY A 333 18.63 -4.26 -3.38
CA GLY A 333 17.57 -3.87 -4.29
C GLY A 333 16.80 -2.64 -3.81
N ARG A 334 16.54 -2.58 -2.51
CA ARG A 334 15.83 -1.45 -1.90
C ARG A 334 16.66 -0.17 -1.88
N ILE A 335 17.94 -0.23 -1.50
CA ILE A 335 18.84 0.94 -1.54
C ILE A 335 18.92 1.49 -2.97
N PHE A 336 19.10 0.63 -3.98
CA PHE A 336 19.11 1.07 -5.37
C PHE A 336 17.79 1.74 -5.76
N GLN A 337 16.65 1.13 -5.44
CA GLN A 337 15.34 1.70 -5.75
C GLN A 337 15.18 3.08 -5.09
N THR A 338 15.47 3.18 -3.79
CA THR A 338 15.35 4.46 -3.05
C THR A 338 16.27 5.54 -3.63
N ALA A 339 17.51 5.18 -3.98
CA ALA A 339 18.45 6.11 -4.61
C ALA A 339 17.93 6.61 -5.97
N VAL A 340 17.50 5.71 -6.83
CA VAL A 340 17.02 6.07 -8.18
C VAL A 340 15.72 6.86 -8.12
N THR A 341 14.77 6.47 -7.25
CA THR A 341 13.51 7.23 -7.07
C THR A 341 13.70 8.57 -6.39
N GLY A 342 14.77 8.76 -5.63
CA GLY A 342 15.18 10.07 -5.12
C GLY A 342 15.87 10.92 -6.19
N ILE A 343 16.91 10.38 -6.83
CA ILE A 343 17.81 11.18 -7.71
C ILE A 343 17.14 11.53 -9.06
N CYS A 344 16.51 10.57 -9.75
CA CYS A 344 16.02 10.80 -11.11
C CYS A 344 14.96 11.90 -11.23
N PRO A 345 13.96 12.02 -10.32
CA PRO A 345 13.01 13.13 -10.39
C PRO A 345 13.67 14.49 -10.16
N PHE A 346 14.65 14.59 -9.25
CA PHE A 346 15.41 15.83 -9.04
C PHE A 346 16.25 16.23 -10.26
N ALA A 347 16.95 15.26 -10.86
CA ALA A 347 17.68 15.49 -12.09
C ALA A 347 16.74 15.91 -13.23
N GLY A 348 15.59 15.25 -13.35
CA GLY A 348 14.56 15.62 -14.30
C GLY A 348 14.02 17.04 -14.06
N LEU A 349 13.75 17.41 -12.81
CA LEU A 349 13.32 18.76 -12.44
C LEU A 349 14.34 19.82 -12.88
N ALA A 350 15.63 19.56 -12.64
CA ALA A 350 16.70 20.48 -13.02
C ALA A 350 16.84 20.64 -14.56
N MET A 351 16.56 19.59 -15.35
CA MET A 351 16.72 19.60 -16.80
C MET A 351 15.48 20.10 -17.55
N GLY A 352 14.27 19.79 -17.08
CA GLY A 352 13.03 20.03 -17.80
C GLY A 352 11.85 20.46 -16.93
N GLY A 353 12.12 21.02 -15.74
CA GLY A 353 11.07 21.48 -14.83
C GLY A 353 10.13 20.34 -14.42
N LEU A 354 8.84 20.63 -14.34
CA LEU A 354 7.81 19.67 -13.95
C LEU A 354 7.77 18.46 -14.89
N ASP A 355 7.83 18.68 -16.18
CA ASP A 355 7.78 17.63 -17.19
C ASP A 355 8.96 16.65 -17.01
N GLY A 356 10.17 17.20 -16.87
CA GLY A 356 11.35 16.42 -16.55
C GLY A 356 11.24 15.64 -15.25
N ALA A 357 10.67 16.21 -14.20
CA ALA A 357 10.46 15.52 -12.92
C ALA A 357 9.51 14.33 -13.04
N ILE A 358 8.42 14.48 -13.77
CA ILE A 358 7.43 13.41 -14.02
C ILE A 358 8.05 12.28 -14.86
N TRP A 359 8.78 12.61 -15.93
CA TRP A 359 9.53 11.62 -16.69
C TRP A 359 10.62 10.94 -15.86
N GLY A 360 11.33 11.71 -15.02
CA GLY A 360 12.31 11.18 -14.08
C GLY A 360 11.71 10.15 -13.12
N LEU A 361 10.51 10.41 -12.60
CA LEU A 361 9.76 9.47 -11.75
C LEU A 361 9.39 8.18 -12.50
N ALA A 362 8.87 8.30 -13.73
CA ALA A 362 8.52 7.15 -14.55
C ALA A 362 9.73 6.26 -14.88
N MET A 363 10.83 6.88 -15.30
CA MET A 363 12.08 6.17 -15.61
C MET A 363 12.73 5.55 -14.38
N ALA A 364 12.74 6.23 -13.24
CA ALA A 364 13.22 5.67 -11.98
C ALA A 364 12.45 4.41 -11.58
N THR A 365 11.13 4.43 -11.73
CA THR A 365 10.27 3.29 -11.44
C THR A 365 10.51 2.15 -12.43
N LEU A 366 10.72 2.45 -13.71
CA LEU A 366 11.07 1.45 -14.73
C LEU A 366 12.42 0.77 -14.42
N CYS A 367 13.46 1.52 -14.10
CA CYS A 367 14.76 0.98 -13.70
C CYS A 367 14.63 0.08 -12.45
N SER A 368 13.85 0.52 -11.47
CA SER A 368 13.59 -0.25 -10.25
C SER A 368 12.83 -1.56 -10.55
N SER A 369 11.85 -1.52 -11.47
CA SER A 369 11.08 -2.71 -11.84
C SER A 369 11.94 -3.76 -12.56
N LEU A 370 12.85 -3.34 -13.42
CA LEU A 370 13.81 -4.23 -14.09
C LEU A 370 14.78 -4.87 -13.08
N LEU A 371 15.21 -4.12 -12.06
CA LEU A 371 16.02 -4.67 -10.99
C LEU A 371 15.27 -5.74 -10.20
N TRP A 372 14.01 -5.48 -9.80
CA TRP A 372 13.21 -6.47 -9.06
C TRP A 372 12.94 -7.73 -9.86
N LEU A 373 12.68 -7.60 -11.17
CA LEU A 373 12.58 -8.74 -12.08
C LEU A 373 13.90 -9.54 -12.14
N ARG A 374 15.04 -8.86 -12.25
CA ARG A 374 16.36 -9.50 -12.24
C ARG A 374 16.61 -10.23 -10.92
N LEU A 375 16.32 -9.63 -9.79
CA LEU A 375 16.48 -10.25 -8.46
C LEU A 375 15.59 -11.49 -8.31
N ALA A 376 14.33 -11.44 -8.73
CA ALA A 376 13.44 -12.59 -8.73
C ALA A 376 13.98 -13.75 -9.58
N ARG A 377 14.55 -13.45 -10.76
CA ARG A 377 15.20 -14.46 -11.62
C ARG A 377 16.46 -15.08 -10.97
N LEU A 378 17.27 -14.28 -10.26
CA LEU A 378 18.44 -14.80 -9.53
C LEU A 378 18.01 -15.73 -8.40
N VAL A 379 17.00 -15.39 -7.64
CA VAL A 379 16.43 -16.24 -6.58
C VAL A 379 15.93 -17.58 -7.16
N ALA A 380 15.27 -17.55 -8.30
CA ALA A 380 14.80 -18.77 -8.97
C ALA A 380 15.93 -19.67 -9.47
N ARG A 381 17.04 -19.08 -9.92
CA ARG A 381 18.26 -19.84 -10.32
C ARG A 381 18.94 -20.50 -9.12
N ASP A 382 19.06 -19.78 -8.00
CA ASP A 382 19.67 -20.33 -6.78
C ASP A 382 18.84 -21.49 -6.22
N GLU A 383 17.52 -21.39 -6.24
CA GLU A 383 16.62 -22.49 -5.84
C GLU A 383 16.81 -23.71 -6.77
N ALA A 384 16.98 -23.47 -8.08
CA ALA A 384 17.25 -24.51 -9.06
C ALA A 384 18.54 -25.27 -8.77
N ALA A 385 19.62 -24.54 -8.48
CA ALA A 385 20.91 -25.12 -8.16
C ALA A 385 20.85 -25.99 -6.90
N ARG A 386 20.25 -25.47 -5.81
CA ARG A 386 20.10 -26.24 -4.55
C ARG A 386 19.33 -27.55 -4.72
N LEU A 387 18.32 -27.60 -5.57
CA LEU A 387 17.55 -28.82 -5.81
C LEU A 387 18.34 -29.87 -6.62
N ILE A 388 19.24 -29.43 -7.49
CA ILE A 388 20.15 -30.31 -8.22
C ILE A 388 21.18 -30.92 -7.25
N ASP A 389 21.76 -30.08 -6.37
CA ASP A 389 22.76 -30.52 -5.38
C ASP A 389 22.16 -31.44 -4.30
N SER A 390 20.86 -31.34 -4.02
CA SER A 390 20.16 -32.20 -3.06
C SER A 390 19.60 -33.49 -3.66
N ALA A 391 19.66 -33.68 -4.97
CA ALA A 391 19.25 -34.93 -5.60
C ALA A 391 20.21 -36.07 -5.21
N PRO A 392 19.70 -37.22 -4.69
CA PRO A 392 20.57 -38.36 -4.36
C PRO A 392 21.29 -38.81 -5.63
N ASN A 393 22.58 -38.97 -5.53
CA ASN A 393 23.42 -39.45 -6.61
C ASN A 393 22.88 -40.83 -7.05
N PRO A 394 22.47 -41.03 -8.30
CA PRO A 394 22.04 -42.34 -8.79
C PRO A 394 23.29 -43.23 -8.83
N GLY A 395 23.59 -43.89 -7.67
CA GLY A 395 24.68 -44.88 -7.59
C GLY A 395 24.33 -46.20 -8.25
#